data_fc24996c33ff68a51401b2c74fa05008
#
_entry.id   fc24996c33ff68a51401b2c74fa05008
#
_cell.length_a   1.000
_cell.length_b   1.000
_cell.length_c   1.000
_cell.angle_alpha   90.00
_cell.angle_beta   90.00
_cell.angle_gamma   90.00
#
_symmetry.space_group_name_H-M   'P 1'
#
loop_
_entity.id
_entity.type
_entity.pdbx_description
1 polymer ?
#
loop_
_entity_poly.entity_id
_entity_poly.type
_entity_poly.pdbx_seq_one_letter_code
_entity_poly.pdbx_strand_id
1 'polypeptide(L)'
;MIELSRYVFQPLRQDEEFILYRGRSQGDPGQVLVLSPAVEHPRPESLRRLEHEYSLRGELDPTWAARPIEITHHRDRTALVMEDPGGMPLDRLLVEPLELGLWLRLAIGLSSALNHLHQRGIIHKDIKPANVLADSVTGQCWLHGFLISLRLPRERQLPHPPEFIVGTLPYLAPEQTGRMNRSVDSRSDLYALGVTLYQMLTGNLPFAAADPMEWVHCHIARQPVPPDERRNDVPAIISAIILRLLSKTAEERYQTAAGLAADLRKCVAEWESRDRISWFLLGADDISDRFLIPEKLYGRDREIKTLLEAFDQVITSGKPSLVLISGYSGIGKSSVVN
;
A
#
# COMPACT_ATOMS: atom_id res chain seq x y z
N MET A 1 -25.28 -10.02 -18.72
CA MET A 1 -24.03 -10.16 -19.53
C MET A 1 -23.84 -8.88 -20.29
N ILE A 2 -22.71 -8.22 -20.09
CA ILE A 2 -22.39 -6.93 -20.73
C ILE A 2 -21.83 -7.22 -22.14
N GLU A 3 -22.49 -6.70 -23.18
CA GLU A 3 -22.00 -6.81 -24.55
C GLU A 3 -20.89 -5.79 -24.82
N LEU A 4 -19.65 -6.19 -24.59
CA LEU A 4 -18.47 -5.31 -24.78
C LEU A 4 -18.29 -4.80 -26.21
N SER A 5 -18.92 -5.43 -27.20
CA SER A 5 -18.95 -4.97 -28.62
C SER A 5 -19.62 -3.59 -28.80
N ARG A 6 -20.47 -3.18 -27.86
CA ARG A 6 -21.15 -1.87 -27.89
C ARG A 6 -20.34 -0.73 -27.26
N TYR A 7 -19.15 -1.03 -26.71
CA TYR A 7 -18.32 -0.06 -26.02
C TYR A 7 -17.13 0.37 -26.89
N VAL A 8 -16.82 1.65 -26.82
CA VAL A 8 -15.55 2.20 -27.31
C VAL A 8 -14.59 2.23 -26.14
N PHE A 9 -13.43 1.61 -26.30
CA PHE A 9 -12.44 1.45 -25.25
C PHE A 9 -11.29 2.44 -25.41
N GLN A 10 -10.97 3.11 -24.31
CA GLN A 10 -9.80 3.95 -24.15
C GLN A 10 -8.87 3.31 -23.11
N PRO A 11 -7.59 3.06 -23.41
CA PRO A 11 -6.65 2.56 -22.44
C PRO A 11 -6.38 3.62 -21.37
N LEU A 12 -6.59 3.26 -20.13
CA LEU A 12 -6.25 4.09 -18.97
C LEU A 12 -4.83 3.80 -18.50
N ARG A 13 -4.45 2.53 -18.47
CA ARG A 13 -3.15 2.07 -17.97
C ARG A 13 -2.76 0.78 -18.69
N GLN A 14 -1.47 0.59 -18.87
CA GLN A 14 -0.88 -0.66 -19.33
C GLN A 14 0.40 -0.94 -18.54
N ASP A 15 0.54 -2.16 -18.06
CA ASP A 15 1.78 -2.71 -17.55
C ASP A 15 2.15 -3.99 -18.33
N GLU A 16 3.15 -4.72 -17.86
CA GLU A 16 3.62 -5.95 -18.54
C GLU A 16 2.58 -7.08 -18.51
N GLU A 17 1.69 -7.09 -17.52
CA GLU A 17 0.75 -8.18 -17.29
C GLU A 17 -0.68 -7.84 -17.72
N PHE A 18 -1.13 -6.59 -17.48
CA PHE A 18 -2.52 -6.19 -17.69
C PHE A 18 -2.66 -4.82 -18.37
N ILE A 19 -3.80 -4.65 -19.05
CA ILE A 19 -4.26 -3.36 -19.58
C ILE A 19 -5.61 -3.06 -18.95
N LEU A 20 -5.73 -1.87 -18.36
CA LEU A 20 -6.99 -1.32 -17.86
C LEU A 20 -7.58 -0.38 -18.91
N TYR A 21 -8.78 -0.65 -19.33
CA TYR A 21 -9.55 0.18 -20.26
C TYR A 21 -10.74 0.83 -19.57
N ARG A 22 -11.10 2.02 -20.03
CA ARG A 22 -12.42 2.62 -19.80
C ARG A 22 -13.27 2.42 -21.03
N GLY A 23 -14.40 1.74 -20.89
CA GLY A 23 -15.39 1.53 -21.93
C GLY A 23 -16.53 2.53 -21.80
N ARG A 24 -16.87 3.20 -22.90
CA ARG A 24 -18.05 4.08 -23.02
C ARG A 24 -19.02 3.49 -24.02
N SER A 25 -20.27 3.27 -23.60
CA SER A 25 -21.32 2.75 -24.46
C SER A 25 -21.80 3.82 -25.46
N GLN A 26 -22.08 3.39 -26.69
CA GLN A 26 -22.76 4.23 -27.69
C GLN A 26 -24.27 4.14 -27.42
N GLY A 27 -24.83 5.11 -26.68
CA GLY A 27 -26.28 5.22 -26.45
C GLY A 27 -26.77 4.95 -25.03
N ASP A 28 -25.90 4.55 -24.10
CA ASP A 28 -26.19 4.42 -22.67
C ASP A 28 -25.16 5.23 -21.88
N PRO A 29 -25.54 6.02 -20.87
CA PRO A 29 -24.58 6.74 -20.02
C PRO A 29 -23.66 5.81 -19.18
N GLY A 30 -23.86 4.50 -19.19
CA GLY A 30 -23.07 3.52 -18.46
C GLY A 30 -21.62 3.45 -18.96
N GLN A 31 -20.67 3.70 -18.05
CA GLN A 31 -19.25 3.46 -18.28
C GLN A 31 -18.83 2.21 -17.52
N VAL A 32 -17.86 1.50 -18.06
CA VAL A 32 -17.27 0.32 -17.42
C VAL A 32 -15.76 0.39 -17.44
N LEU A 33 -15.13 -0.21 -16.44
CA LEU A 33 -13.71 -0.53 -16.48
C LEU A 33 -13.54 -1.97 -16.94
N VAL A 34 -12.54 -2.21 -17.78
CA VAL A 34 -12.22 -3.55 -18.27
C VAL A 34 -10.74 -3.82 -18.07
N LEU A 35 -10.43 -4.79 -17.24
CA LEU A 35 -9.07 -5.28 -17.01
C LEU A 35 -8.85 -6.53 -17.84
N SER A 36 -7.88 -6.48 -18.74
CA SER A 36 -7.57 -7.59 -19.65
C SER A 36 -6.06 -7.88 -19.61
N PRO A 37 -5.64 -9.16 -19.76
CA PRO A 37 -4.24 -9.48 -19.96
C PRO A 37 -3.64 -8.74 -21.15
N ALA A 38 -2.39 -8.27 -21.02
CA ALA A 38 -1.69 -7.54 -22.09
C ALA A 38 -1.31 -8.46 -23.26
N VAL A 39 -1.17 -9.76 -23.01
CA VAL A 39 -0.78 -10.79 -23.99
C VAL A 39 -1.97 -11.68 -24.39
N GLU A 40 -1.92 -12.27 -25.57
CA GLU A 40 -2.98 -13.17 -26.09
C GLU A 40 -3.07 -14.48 -25.31
N HIS A 41 -1.94 -15.00 -24.92
CA HIS A 41 -1.85 -16.26 -24.13
C HIS A 41 -1.30 -15.94 -22.74
N PRO A 42 -2.17 -15.49 -21.80
CA PRO A 42 -1.74 -15.17 -20.45
C PRO A 42 -1.34 -16.42 -19.68
N ARG A 43 -0.44 -16.25 -18.73
CA ARG A 43 -0.10 -17.32 -17.78
C ARG A 43 -1.34 -17.71 -16.96
N PRO A 44 -1.49 -18.98 -16.57
CA PRO A 44 -2.61 -19.42 -15.72
C PRO A 44 -2.75 -18.60 -14.43
N GLU A 45 -1.63 -18.09 -13.90
CA GLU A 45 -1.60 -17.25 -12.72
C GLU A 45 -2.27 -15.88 -12.93
N SER A 46 -2.07 -15.26 -14.09
CA SER A 46 -2.75 -14.00 -14.45
C SER A 46 -4.28 -14.18 -14.50
N LEU A 47 -4.75 -15.32 -15.01
CA LEU A 47 -6.18 -15.64 -15.02
C LEU A 47 -6.72 -15.86 -13.59
N ARG A 48 -5.99 -16.59 -12.74
CA ARG A 48 -6.36 -16.77 -11.33
C ARG A 48 -6.43 -15.44 -10.57
N ARG A 49 -5.57 -14.48 -10.89
CA ARG A 49 -5.62 -13.14 -10.31
C ARG A 49 -6.89 -12.38 -10.70
N LEU A 50 -7.34 -12.47 -11.95
CA LEU A 50 -8.64 -11.90 -12.37
C LEU A 50 -9.81 -12.58 -11.65
N GLU A 51 -9.80 -13.92 -11.53
CA GLU A 51 -10.78 -14.68 -10.80
C GLU A 51 -10.80 -14.32 -9.30
N HIS A 52 -9.60 -14.11 -8.73
CA HIS A 52 -9.47 -13.65 -7.35
C HIS A 52 -10.12 -12.28 -7.14
N GLU A 53 -9.81 -11.28 -7.97
CA GLU A 53 -10.43 -9.96 -7.88
C GLU A 53 -11.94 -10.03 -8.08
N TYR A 54 -12.41 -10.82 -9.05
CA TYR A 54 -13.84 -11.07 -9.25
C TYR A 54 -14.51 -11.69 -8.02
N SER A 55 -13.83 -12.57 -7.30
CA SER A 55 -14.37 -13.21 -6.10
C SER A 55 -14.72 -12.22 -4.98
N LEU A 56 -14.13 -11.02 -5.01
CA LEU A 56 -14.37 -9.95 -4.02
C LEU A 56 -15.61 -9.10 -4.31
N ARG A 57 -16.32 -9.33 -5.41
CA ARG A 57 -17.45 -8.50 -5.86
C ARG A 57 -18.54 -8.24 -4.80
N GLY A 58 -18.72 -9.18 -3.84
CA GLY A 58 -19.68 -9.05 -2.75
C GLY A 58 -19.20 -8.20 -1.57
N GLU A 59 -17.90 -7.89 -1.52
CA GLU A 59 -17.27 -7.14 -0.42
C GLU A 59 -16.87 -5.73 -0.85
N LEU A 60 -16.67 -5.50 -2.15
CA LEU A 60 -16.33 -4.19 -2.70
C LEU A 60 -17.59 -3.36 -2.97
N ASP A 61 -17.50 -2.07 -2.69
CA ASP A 61 -18.60 -1.13 -2.82
C ASP A 61 -18.19 0.02 -3.77
N PRO A 62 -19.03 0.41 -4.74
CA PRO A 62 -18.71 1.42 -5.73
C PRO A 62 -18.48 2.83 -5.16
N THR A 63 -18.79 3.05 -3.88
CA THR A 63 -18.49 4.33 -3.22
C THR A 63 -17.02 4.52 -2.90
N TRP A 64 -16.20 3.44 -2.86
CA TRP A 64 -14.78 3.49 -2.53
C TRP A 64 -13.88 2.53 -3.33
N ALA A 65 -14.47 1.70 -4.20
CA ALA A 65 -13.71 0.77 -5.05
C ALA A 65 -14.38 0.57 -6.41
N ALA A 66 -13.61 0.21 -7.42
CA ALA A 66 -14.15 -0.32 -8.69
C ALA A 66 -14.65 -1.75 -8.45
N ARG A 67 -15.97 -1.92 -8.38
CA ARG A 67 -16.60 -3.20 -8.05
C ARG A 67 -16.65 -4.12 -9.27
N PRO A 68 -16.15 -5.36 -9.19
CA PRO A 68 -16.29 -6.35 -10.26
C PRO A 68 -17.76 -6.69 -10.56
N ILE A 69 -18.10 -6.78 -11.85
CA ILE A 69 -19.43 -7.14 -12.35
C ILE A 69 -19.40 -8.58 -12.85
N GLU A 70 -18.55 -8.87 -13.83
CA GLU A 70 -18.45 -10.19 -14.44
C GLU A 70 -17.06 -10.43 -15.04
N ILE A 71 -16.73 -11.72 -15.22
CA ILE A 71 -15.63 -12.15 -16.08
C ILE A 71 -16.23 -12.56 -17.43
N THR A 72 -15.72 -12.05 -18.51
CA THR A 72 -16.18 -12.30 -19.86
C THR A 72 -15.03 -12.48 -20.82
N HIS A 73 -15.33 -12.70 -22.12
CA HIS A 73 -14.32 -12.77 -23.17
C HIS A 73 -14.51 -11.59 -24.13
N HIS A 74 -13.43 -10.88 -24.38
CA HIS A 74 -13.40 -9.79 -25.35
C HIS A 74 -12.23 -10.00 -26.31
N ARG A 75 -12.50 -10.12 -27.62
CA ARG A 75 -11.48 -10.42 -28.64
C ARG A 75 -10.63 -11.64 -28.29
N ASP A 76 -11.30 -12.73 -27.90
CA ASP A 76 -10.70 -14.02 -27.49
C ASP A 76 -9.79 -13.95 -26.23
N ARG A 77 -9.86 -12.85 -25.49
CA ARG A 77 -9.14 -12.69 -24.20
C ARG A 77 -10.11 -12.66 -23.05
N THR A 78 -9.76 -13.31 -21.96
CA THR A 78 -10.49 -13.18 -20.68
C THR A 78 -10.37 -11.75 -20.18
N ALA A 79 -11.47 -11.14 -19.78
CA ALA A 79 -11.51 -9.79 -19.26
C ALA A 79 -12.40 -9.71 -18.02
N LEU A 80 -11.95 -8.96 -17.02
CA LEU A 80 -12.73 -8.61 -15.85
C LEU A 80 -13.41 -7.26 -16.11
N VAL A 81 -14.74 -7.26 -16.06
CA VAL A 81 -15.55 -6.05 -16.18
C VAL A 81 -15.90 -5.55 -14.77
N MET A 82 -15.71 -4.27 -14.53
CA MET A 82 -15.97 -3.59 -13.26
C MET A 82 -16.84 -2.35 -13.48
N GLU A 83 -17.55 -1.93 -12.46
CA GLU A 83 -18.20 -0.61 -12.46
C GLU A 83 -17.15 0.48 -12.56
N ASP A 84 -17.41 1.48 -13.40
CA ASP A 84 -16.56 2.67 -13.45
C ASP A 84 -17.10 3.74 -12.50
N PRO A 85 -16.44 3.98 -11.37
CA PRO A 85 -16.87 5.00 -10.42
C PRO A 85 -16.58 6.43 -10.91
N GLY A 86 -15.92 6.56 -12.04
CA GLY A 86 -15.43 7.85 -12.56
C GLY A 86 -13.99 8.14 -12.12
N GLY A 87 -13.66 9.42 -12.05
CA GLY A 87 -12.30 9.88 -11.72
C GLY A 87 -11.27 9.59 -12.81
N MET A 88 -10.02 9.88 -12.50
CA MET A 88 -8.85 9.67 -13.36
C MET A 88 -7.82 8.82 -12.60
N PRO A 89 -7.04 7.97 -13.27
CA PRO A 89 -5.93 7.30 -12.61
C PRO A 89 -5.01 8.30 -11.91
N LEU A 90 -4.73 8.05 -10.63
CA LEU A 90 -3.97 9.00 -9.80
C LEU A 90 -2.55 9.23 -10.33
N ASP A 91 -1.92 8.22 -10.92
CA ASP A 91 -0.62 8.35 -11.58
C ASP A 91 -0.61 9.38 -12.71
N ARG A 92 -1.73 9.58 -13.41
CA ARG A 92 -1.87 10.62 -14.44
C ARG A 92 -2.01 12.03 -13.88
N LEU A 93 -2.40 12.16 -12.62
CA LEU A 93 -2.44 13.45 -11.92
C LEU A 93 -1.06 13.86 -11.39
N LEU A 94 -0.11 12.93 -11.30
CA LEU A 94 1.22 13.15 -10.73
C LEU A 94 2.27 13.57 -11.78
N VAL A 95 1.88 14.41 -12.74
CA VAL A 95 2.83 15.00 -13.71
C VAL A 95 3.79 15.93 -12.99
N GLU A 96 3.29 16.66 -11.99
CA GLU A 96 4.04 17.52 -11.08
C GLU A 96 3.64 17.24 -9.63
N PRO A 97 4.46 17.64 -8.64
CA PRO A 97 4.07 17.56 -7.23
C PRO A 97 2.76 18.28 -6.98
N LEU A 98 1.85 17.66 -6.24
CA LEU A 98 0.54 18.24 -5.97
C LEU A 98 0.64 19.45 -5.02
N GLU A 99 -0.22 20.44 -5.24
CA GLU A 99 -0.44 21.50 -4.26
C GLU A 99 -1.03 20.93 -2.96
N LEU A 100 -0.66 21.53 -1.83
CA LEU A 100 -0.99 21.01 -0.51
C LEU A 100 -2.49 20.83 -0.30
N GLY A 101 -3.32 21.77 -0.76
CA GLY A 101 -4.78 21.68 -0.62
C GLY A 101 -5.38 20.49 -1.38
N LEU A 102 -4.94 20.24 -2.60
CA LEU A 102 -5.35 19.07 -3.38
C LEU A 102 -4.80 17.78 -2.77
N TRP A 103 -3.53 17.79 -2.38
CA TRP A 103 -2.89 16.66 -1.70
C TRP A 103 -3.67 16.23 -0.45
N LEU A 104 -4.05 17.18 0.40
CA LEU A 104 -4.82 16.92 1.63
C LEU A 104 -6.17 16.26 1.33
N ARG A 105 -6.94 16.79 0.35
CA ARG A 105 -8.23 16.20 -0.04
C ARG A 105 -8.07 14.76 -0.53
N LEU A 106 -7.12 14.52 -1.42
CA LEU A 106 -6.85 13.18 -1.96
C LEU A 106 -6.32 12.22 -0.89
N ALA A 107 -5.47 12.70 0.03
CA ALA A 107 -4.96 11.90 1.14
C ALA A 107 -6.09 11.43 2.08
N ILE A 108 -7.08 12.29 2.35
CA ILE A 108 -8.29 11.92 3.10
C ILE A 108 -9.13 10.92 2.32
N GLY A 109 -9.37 11.16 1.02
CA GLY A 109 -10.12 10.23 0.16
C GLY A 109 -9.51 8.83 0.13
N LEU A 110 -8.19 8.75 -0.07
CA LEU A 110 -7.42 7.50 -0.03
C LEU A 110 -7.51 6.80 1.33
N SER A 111 -7.30 7.55 2.41
CA SER A 111 -7.38 7.01 3.76
C SER A 111 -8.80 6.50 4.07
N SER A 112 -9.83 7.18 3.59
CA SER A 112 -11.23 6.76 3.75
C SER A 112 -11.52 5.49 2.95
N ALA A 113 -11.11 5.41 1.69
CA ALA A 113 -11.29 4.22 0.86
C ALA A 113 -10.58 2.99 1.47
N LEU A 114 -9.33 3.20 1.95
CA LEU A 114 -8.56 2.15 2.61
C LEU A 114 -9.19 1.71 3.95
N ASN A 115 -9.77 2.65 4.71
CA ASN A 115 -10.49 2.31 5.93
C ASN A 115 -11.70 1.41 5.66
N HIS A 116 -12.49 1.69 4.62
CA HIS A 116 -13.61 0.83 4.23
C HIS A 116 -13.15 -0.57 3.83
N LEU A 117 -12.06 -0.68 3.11
CA LEU A 117 -11.44 -1.96 2.75
C LEU A 117 -11.03 -2.75 3.99
N HIS A 118 -10.30 -2.11 4.91
CA HIS A 118 -9.81 -2.75 6.13
C HIS A 118 -10.95 -3.17 7.06
N GLN A 119 -12.05 -2.42 7.15
CA GLN A 119 -13.23 -2.80 7.90
C GLN A 119 -13.87 -4.11 7.37
N ARG A 120 -13.75 -4.39 6.07
CA ARG A 120 -14.17 -5.66 5.44
C ARG A 120 -13.18 -6.81 5.68
N GLY A 121 -12.07 -6.57 6.38
CA GLY A 121 -11.03 -7.57 6.64
C GLY A 121 -10.17 -7.90 5.43
N ILE A 122 -10.11 -7.00 4.45
CA ILE A 122 -9.32 -7.17 3.23
C ILE A 122 -8.06 -6.32 3.34
N ILE A 123 -6.92 -6.88 2.95
CA ILE A 123 -5.63 -6.22 2.79
C ILE A 123 -5.33 -6.15 1.30
N HIS A 124 -5.05 -4.97 0.76
CA HIS A 124 -4.85 -4.75 -0.69
C HIS A 124 -3.53 -5.33 -1.20
N LYS A 125 -2.45 -5.08 -0.47
CA LYS A 125 -1.05 -5.48 -0.73
C LYS A 125 -0.35 -4.79 -1.91
N ASP A 126 -1.04 -3.98 -2.71
CA ASP A 126 -0.46 -3.25 -3.85
C ASP A 126 -1.02 -1.82 -3.97
N ILE A 127 -1.06 -1.08 -2.85
CA ILE A 127 -1.45 0.34 -2.84
C ILE A 127 -0.36 1.15 -3.54
N LYS A 128 -0.76 1.83 -4.63
CA LYS A 128 0.09 2.72 -5.44
C LYS A 128 -0.78 3.65 -6.29
N PRO A 129 -0.25 4.76 -6.82
CA PRO A 129 -1.04 5.69 -7.64
C PRO A 129 -1.76 5.03 -8.81
N ALA A 130 -1.13 4.05 -9.45
CA ALA A 130 -1.69 3.32 -10.59
C ALA A 130 -2.89 2.42 -10.25
N ASN A 131 -3.14 2.11 -8.97
CA ASN A 131 -4.28 1.31 -8.49
C ASN A 131 -5.35 2.17 -7.80
N VAL A 132 -5.36 3.47 -8.08
CA VAL A 132 -6.31 4.44 -7.54
C VAL A 132 -6.93 5.25 -8.68
N LEU A 133 -8.25 5.38 -8.67
CA LEU A 133 -8.96 6.41 -9.42
C LEU A 133 -9.27 7.56 -8.46
N ALA A 134 -9.11 8.79 -8.93
CA ALA A 134 -9.26 9.98 -8.12
C ALA A 134 -10.03 11.07 -8.86
N ASP A 135 -10.89 11.77 -8.13
CA ASP A 135 -11.51 13.03 -8.57
C ASP A 135 -10.75 14.18 -7.91
N SER A 136 -10.03 14.94 -8.72
CA SER A 136 -9.24 16.09 -8.25
C SER A 136 -10.08 17.27 -7.71
N VAL A 137 -11.37 17.33 -8.03
CA VAL A 137 -12.26 18.38 -7.56
C VAL A 137 -12.78 18.05 -6.16
N THR A 138 -13.34 16.86 -6.00
CA THR A 138 -13.98 16.44 -4.74
C THR A 138 -12.99 15.81 -3.75
N GLY A 139 -11.85 15.29 -4.22
CA GLY A 139 -10.91 14.50 -3.44
C GLY A 139 -11.36 13.04 -3.23
N GLN A 140 -12.49 12.63 -3.85
CA GLN A 140 -12.95 11.24 -3.78
C GLN A 140 -11.94 10.31 -4.45
N CYS A 141 -11.68 9.17 -3.82
CA CYS A 141 -10.79 8.14 -4.33
C CYS A 141 -11.46 6.77 -4.33
N TRP A 142 -11.11 5.96 -5.34
CA TRP A 142 -11.59 4.58 -5.48
C TRP A 142 -10.41 3.65 -5.72
N LEU A 143 -10.37 2.56 -4.98
CA LEU A 143 -9.35 1.52 -5.11
C LEU A 143 -9.73 0.55 -6.23
N HIS A 144 -8.73 0.04 -6.93
CA HIS A 144 -8.84 -1.07 -7.88
C HIS A 144 -7.55 -1.88 -7.93
N GLY A 145 -7.52 -2.99 -8.66
CA GLY A 145 -6.32 -3.83 -8.76
C GLY A 145 -6.12 -4.73 -7.55
N PHE A 146 -7.20 -5.37 -7.08
CA PHE A 146 -7.18 -6.30 -5.94
C PHE A 146 -6.61 -7.69 -6.29
N LEU A 147 -5.79 -7.78 -7.33
CA LEU A 147 -5.26 -9.01 -7.92
C LEU A 147 -4.48 -9.91 -6.95
N ILE A 148 -3.90 -9.32 -5.90
CA ILE A 148 -3.07 -10.01 -4.89
C ILE A 148 -3.53 -9.74 -3.45
N SER A 149 -4.74 -9.20 -3.31
CA SER A 149 -5.31 -8.88 -2.00
C SER A 149 -5.58 -10.13 -1.15
N LEU A 150 -5.72 -9.94 0.15
CA LEU A 150 -6.00 -11.00 1.11
C LEU A 150 -7.29 -10.73 1.87
N ARG A 151 -8.07 -11.77 2.13
CA ARG A 151 -9.27 -11.74 2.99
C ARG A 151 -9.00 -12.11 4.44
N LEU A 152 -7.75 -12.30 4.82
CA LEU A 152 -7.37 -12.65 6.18
C LEU A 152 -6.89 -11.40 6.93
N PRO A 153 -7.19 -11.27 8.23
CA PRO A 153 -6.72 -10.15 9.03
C PRO A 153 -5.18 -10.13 9.15
N ARG A 154 -4.52 -11.23 8.84
CA ARG A 154 -3.07 -11.36 8.90
C ARG A 154 -2.59 -12.55 8.07
N GLU A 155 -1.57 -12.33 7.25
CA GLU A 155 -0.84 -13.38 6.53
C GLU A 155 0.47 -13.66 7.26
N ARG A 156 0.66 -14.89 7.73
CA ARG A 156 1.95 -15.34 8.27
C ARG A 156 2.89 -15.69 7.13
N GLN A 157 4.12 -15.21 7.23
CA GLN A 157 5.15 -15.59 6.28
C GLN A 157 5.54 -17.07 6.47
N LEU A 158 5.90 -17.70 5.36
CA LEU A 158 6.51 -19.03 5.37
C LEU A 158 7.89 -18.96 6.05
N PRO A 159 8.37 -20.07 6.63
CA PRO A 159 9.68 -20.13 7.31
C PRO A 159 10.87 -19.75 6.41
N HIS A 160 10.69 -19.79 5.10
CA HIS A 160 11.73 -19.45 4.11
C HIS A 160 11.26 -18.23 3.31
N PRO A 161 12.19 -17.32 2.95
CA PRO A 161 11.85 -16.20 2.09
C PRO A 161 11.24 -16.71 0.78
N PRO A 162 10.19 -16.04 0.27
CA PRO A 162 9.60 -16.42 -1.00
C PRO A 162 10.62 -16.28 -2.13
N GLU A 163 10.60 -17.21 -3.09
CA GLU A 163 11.44 -17.14 -4.30
C GLU A 163 11.12 -15.88 -5.12
N PHE A 164 9.87 -15.42 -5.06
CA PHE A 164 9.40 -14.24 -5.79
C PHE A 164 8.70 -13.28 -4.84
N ILE A 165 9.09 -12.02 -4.90
CA ILE A 165 8.41 -10.93 -4.21
C ILE A 165 7.16 -10.56 -5.01
N VAL A 166 6.00 -10.56 -4.37
CA VAL A 166 4.71 -10.22 -4.99
C VAL A 166 4.32 -8.80 -4.59
N GLY A 167 4.04 -7.97 -5.58
CA GLY A 167 3.70 -6.55 -5.42
C GLY A 167 4.64 -5.64 -6.22
N THR A 168 4.47 -4.35 -6.07
CA THR A 168 5.24 -3.34 -6.78
C THR A 168 6.39 -2.84 -5.91
N LEU A 169 7.62 -3.23 -6.23
CA LEU A 169 8.82 -3.02 -5.41
C LEU A 169 8.94 -1.62 -4.79
N PRO A 170 8.74 -0.49 -5.53
CA PRO A 170 8.85 0.85 -4.95
C PRO A 170 7.89 1.17 -3.81
N TYR A 171 6.76 0.46 -3.69
CA TYR A 171 5.69 0.69 -2.71
C TYR A 171 5.58 -0.42 -1.65
N LEU A 172 6.45 -1.41 -1.72
CA LEU A 172 6.38 -2.60 -0.90
C LEU A 172 6.64 -2.29 0.58
N ALA A 173 5.81 -2.81 1.47
CA ALA A 173 6.08 -2.68 2.90
C ALA A 173 7.24 -3.62 3.33
N PRO A 174 8.05 -3.24 4.35
CA PRO A 174 9.17 -4.04 4.81
C PRO A 174 8.83 -5.51 5.05
N GLU A 175 7.69 -5.77 5.69
CA GLU A 175 7.19 -7.11 6.00
C GLU A 175 6.75 -7.91 4.77
N GLN A 176 6.38 -7.25 3.66
CA GLN A 176 6.04 -7.93 2.40
C GLN A 176 7.26 -8.46 1.65
N THR A 177 8.45 -8.02 2.01
CA THR A 177 9.70 -8.46 1.37
C THR A 177 10.01 -9.95 1.61
N GLY A 178 9.35 -10.57 2.60
CA GLY A 178 9.66 -11.93 3.03
C GLY A 178 11.00 -12.08 3.76
N ARG A 179 11.68 -10.97 4.06
CA ARG A 179 12.99 -10.94 4.73
C ARG A 179 12.89 -10.57 6.22
N MET A 180 11.70 -10.26 6.67
CA MET A 180 11.42 -9.98 8.08
C MET A 180 10.49 -11.08 8.61
N ASN A 181 10.75 -11.57 9.82
CA ASN A 181 9.85 -12.53 10.48
C ASN A 181 8.63 -11.79 11.06
N ARG A 182 7.84 -11.17 10.17
CA ARG A 182 6.65 -10.40 10.52
C ARG A 182 5.51 -10.72 9.59
N SER A 183 4.31 -10.75 10.14
CA SER A 183 3.09 -10.97 9.37
C SER A 183 2.74 -9.73 8.54
N VAL A 184 2.20 -9.96 7.35
CA VAL A 184 1.55 -8.92 6.53
C VAL A 184 0.14 -8.69 7.07
N ASP A 185 -0.19 -7.45 7.43
CA ASP A 185 -1.52 -7.04 7.88
C ASP A 185 -1.93 -5.68 7.27
N SER A 186 -3.04 -5.10 7.72
CA SER A 186 -3.55 -3.81 7.21
C SER A 186 -2.55 -2.66 7.28
N ARG A 187 -1.57 -2.72 8.18
CA ARG A 187 -0.52 -1.70 8.33
C ARG A 187 0.52 -1.75 7.21
N SER A 188 0.59 -2.85 6.46
CA SER A 188 1.37 -2.93 5.22
C SER A 188 0.80 -2.01 4.15
N ASP A 189 -0.53 -1.95 4.01
CA ASP A 189 -1.19 -1.00 3.11
C ASP A 189 -0.97 0.46 3.56
N LEU A 190 -0.90 0.72 4.87
CA LEU A 190 -0.60 2.06 5.40
C LEU A 190 0.82 2.52 5.06
N TYR A 191 1.79 1.60 5.04
CA TYR A 191 3.14 1.91 4.56
C TYR A 191 3.14 2.26 3.07
N ALA A 192 2.50 1.43 2.24
CA ALA A 192 2.37 1.67 0.80
C ALA A 192 1.61 2.98 0.49
N LEU A 193 0.59 3.31 1.30
CA LEU A 193 -0.07 4.62 1.28
C LEU A 193 0.92 5.74 1.63
N GLY A 194 1.78 5.54 2.64
CA GLY A 194 2.84 6.50 2.99
C GLY A 194 3.78 6.79 1.82
N VAL A 195 4.21 5.76 1.08
CA VAL A 195 5.01 5.92 -0.15
C VAL A 195 4.23 6.69 -1.22
N THR A 196 2.95 6.36 -1.41
CA THR A 196 2.07 7.03 -2.36
C THR A 196 1.90 8.51 -2.02
N LEU A 197 1.61 8.84 -0.75
CA LEU A 197 1.46 10.21 -0.27
C LEU A 197 2.76 11.01 -0.37
N TYR A 198 3.90 10.37 -0.09
CA TYR A 198 5.22 10.98 -0.29
C TYR A 198 5.43 11.38 -1.76
N GLN A 199 5.15 10.46 -2.69
CA GLN A 199 5.29 10.70 -4.12
C GLN A 199 4.32 11.79 -4.60
N MET A 200 3.07 11.78 -4.17
CA MET A 200 2.08 12.82 -4.50
C MET A 200 2.55 14.21 -4.09
N LEU A 201 3.22 14.32 -2.95
CA LEU A 201 3.64 15.60 -2.38
C LEU A 201 4.95 16.10 -2.98
N THR A 202 5.93 15.21 -3.16
CA THR A 202 7.30 15.57 -3.56
C THR A 202 7.59 15.36 -5.05
N GLY A 203 6.71 14.68 -5.78
CA GLY A 203 6.93 14.23 -7.16
C GLY A 203 7.93 13.08 -7.30
N ASN A 204 8.50 12.61 -6.19
CA ASN A 204 9.53 11.57 -6.19
C ASN A 204 9.18 10.46 -5.22
N LEU A 205 9.67 9.26 -5.47
CA LEU A 205 9.64 8.18 -4.50
C LEU A 205 10.58 8.48 -3.30
N PRO A 206 10.27 7.96 -2.09
CA PRO A 206 11.14 8.14 -0.93
C PRO A 206 12.50 7.48 -1.09
N PHE A 207 12.59 6.45 -1.93
CA PHE A 207 13.81 5.72 -2.24
C PHE A 207 13.99 5.58 -3.74
N ALA A 208 15.24 5.36 -4.16
CA ALA A 208 15.62 4.95 -5.49
C ALA A 208 16.57 3.75 -5.37
N ALA A 209 16.37 2.75 -6.21
CA ALA A 209 17.18 1.54 -6.25
C ALA A 209 17.33 1.04 -7.69
N ALA A 210 18.47 0.40 -7.97
CA ALA A 210 18.80 -0.10 -9.30
C ALA A 210 18.34 -1.56 -9.51
N ASP A 211 18.20 -2.33 -8.44
CA ASP A 211 17.83 -3.73 -8.49
C ASP A 211 16.84 -4.13 -7.38
N PRO A 212 16.19 -5.31 -7.47
CA PRO A 212 15.22 -5.76 -6.49
C PRO A 212 15.76 -5.89 -5.06
N MET A 213 17.02 -6.27 -4.87
CA MET A 213 17.61 -6.44 -3.54
C MET A 213 17.91 -5.09 -2.89
N GLU A 214 18.31 -4.11 -3.67
CA GLU A 214 18.47 -2.74 -3.20
C GLU A 214 17.13 -2.14 -2.76
N TRP A 215 16.02 -2.40 -3.49
CA TRP A 215 14.66 -2.04 -3.05
C TRP A 215 14.31 -2.66 -1.70
N VAL A 216 14.57 -3.95 -1.53
CA VAL A 216 14.36 -4.64 -0.24
C VAL A 216 15.15 -3.95 0.87
N HIS A 217 16.43 -3.65 0.66
CA HIS A 217 17.26 -2.95 1.63
C HIS A 217 16.71 -1.55 1.95
N CYS A 218 16.28 -0.80 0.94
CA CYS A 218 15.67 0.52 1.13
C CYS A 218 14.45 0.46 2.05
N HIS A 219 13.56 -0.50 1.82
CA HIS A 219 12.35 -0.64 2.63
C HIS A 219 12.63 -1.13 4.05
N ILE A 220 13.58 -2.04 4.25
CA ILE A 220 13.90 -2.58 5.58
C ILE A 220 14.72 -1.60 6.43
N ALA A 221 15.75 -0.95 5.84
CA ALA A 221 16.79 -0.28 6.64
C ALA A 221 16.94 1.22 6.37
N ARG A 222 16.75 1.68 5.11
CA ARG A 222 17.05 3.06 4.75
C ARG A 222 15.96 4.01 5.24
N GLN A 223 16.34 5.12 5.89
CA GLN A 223 15.41 6.18 6.23
C GLN A 223 15.13 7.07 5.01
N PRO A 224 13.86 7.45 4.75
CA PRO A 224 13.53 8.40 3.70
C PRO A 224 13.99 9.80 4.08
N VAL A 225 14.31 10.62 3.08
CA VAL A 225 14.50 12.05 3.29
C VAL A 225 13.15 12.66 3.67
N PRO A 226 13.05 13.46 4.75
CA PRO A 226 11.82 14.14 5.12
C PRO A 226 11.22 14.96 3.97
N PRO A 227 9.88 14.91 3.74
CA PRO A 227 9.24 15.70 2.69
C PRO A 227 9.50 17.20 2.75
N ASP A 228 9.55 17.79 3.96
CA ASP A 228 9.84 19.20 4.19
C ASP A 228 11.31 19.60 3.90
N GLU A 229 12.23 18.66 3.90
CA GLU A 229 13.59 18.88 3.39
C GLU A 229 13.67 18.86 1.86
N ARG A 230 12.73 18.18 1.19
CA ARG A 230 12.68 18.16 -0.28
C ARG A 230 11.89 19.31 -0.87
N ARG A 231 10.93 19.83 -0.12
CA ARG A 231 9.97 20.83 -0.55
C ARG A 231 9.65 21.78 0.61
N ASN A 232 10.21 22.98 0.58
CA ASN A 232 10.19 23.94 1.70
C ASN A 232 8.81 24.47 2.09
N ASP A 233 7.80 24.34 1.22
CA ASP A 233 6.42 24.74 1.49
C ASP A 233 5.58 23.66 2.19
N VAL A 234 6.17 22.49 2.47
CA VAL A 234 5.51 21.40 3.19
C VAL A 234 5.56 21.68 4.69
N PRO A 235 4.39 21.74 5.38
CA PRO A 235 4.35 21.86 6.83
C PRO A 235 5.01 20.66 7.52
N ALA A 236 5.79 20.90 8.58
CA ALA A 236 6.49 19.86 9.32
C ALA A 236 5.58 18.74 9.85
N ILE A 237 4.32 19.07 10.19
CA ILE A 237 3.33 18.08 10.64
C ILE A 237 2.94 17.10 9.52
N ILE A 238 2.84 17.57 8.27
CA ILE A 238 2.57 16.71 7.10
C ILE A 238 3.76 15.79 6.84
N SER A 239 4.97 16.32 6.93
CA SER A 239 6.20 15.52 6.87
C SER A 239 6.20 14.43 7.94
N ALA A 240 5.87 14.78 9.17
CA ALA A 240 5.79 13.82 10.29
C ALA A 240 4.71 12.74 10.09
N ILE A 241 3.55 13.08 9.54
CA ILE A 241 2.49 12.11 9.19
C ILE A 241 3.02 11.07 8.18
N ILE A 242 3.67 11.54 7.11
CA ILE A 242 4.23 10.68 6.07
C ILE A 242 5.35 9.80 6.64
N LEU A 243 6.27 10.38 7.42
CA LEU A 243 7.37 9.63 8.04
C LEU A 243 6.87 8.58 9.02
N ARG A 244 5.79 8.86 9.76
CA ARG A 244 5.15 7.88 10.64
C ARG A 244 4.57 6.70 9.84
N LEU A 245 3.93 6.93 8.69
CA LEU A 245 3.50 5.86 7.80
C LEU A 245 4.67 5.03 7.28
N LEU A 246 5.81 5.67 7.00
CA LEU A 246 7.03 5.02 6.49
C LEU A 246 7.92 4.39 7.58
N SER A 247 7.47 4.36 8.84
CA SER A 247 8.18 3.65 9.92
C SER A 247 8.39 2.19 9.55
N LYS A 248 9.59 1.68 9.84
CA LYS A 248 9.99 0.31 9.45
C LYS A 248 9.22 -0.73 10.25
N THR A 249 8.96 -0.43 11.51
CA THR A 249 8.18 -1.25 12.45
C THR A 249 6.70 -0.90 12.33
N ALA A 250 5.85 -1.89 12.05
CA ALA A 250 4.41 -1.69 11.86
C ALA A 250 3.72 -1.09 13.09
N GLU A 251 4.20 -1.40 14.29
CA GLU A 251 3.71 -0.86 15.56
C GLU A 251 3.97 0.65 15.75
N GLU A 252 4.91 1.20 15.00
CA GLU A 252 5.25 2.64 15.05
C GLU A 252 4.46 3.46 14.03
N ARG A 253 3.80 2.80 13.06
CA ARG A 253 2.91 3.43 12.08
C ARG A 253 1.58 3.85 12.72
N TYR A 254 0.72 4.48 11.94
CA TYR A 254 -0.70 4.47 12.25
C TYR A 254 -1.19 3.03 12.32
N GLN A 255 -2.10 2.75 13.27
CA GLN A 255 -2.65 1.40 13.44
C GLN A 255 -3.90 1.22 12.59
N THR A 256 -4.56 2.32 12.20
CA THR A 256 -5.77 2.33 11.38
C THR A 256 -5.72 3.43 10.31
N ALA A 257 -6.37 3.19 9.18
CA ALA A 257 -6.58 4.23 8.19
C ALA A 257 -7.55 5.33 8.69
N ALA A 258 -8.42 5.01 9.64
CA ALA A 258 -9.31 5.96 10.30
C ALA A 258 -8.51 6.97 11.15
N GLY A 259 -7.53 6.51 11.92
CA GLY A 259 -6.65 7.38 12.72
C GLY A 259 -5.83 8.33 11.85
N LEU A 260 -5.30 7.84 10.73
CA LEU A 260 -4.66 8.69 9.72
C LEU A 260 -5.63 9.74 9.17
N ALA A 261 -6.84 9.33 8.76
CA ALA A 261 -7.84 10.24 8.21
C ALA A 261 -8.27 11.31 9.23
N ALA A 262 -8.32 10.98 10.52
CA ALA A 262 -8.62 11.93 11.58
C ALA A 262 -7.55 13.04 11.67
N ASP A 263 -6.28 12.68 11.66
CA ASP A 263 -5.18 13.64 11.69
C ASP A 263 -5.13 14.51 10.41
N LEU A 264 -5.36 13.90 9.23
CA LEU A 264 -5.44 14.66 7.98
C LEU A 264 -6.60 15.66 7.96
N ARG A 265 -7.77 15.31 8.54
CA ARG A 265 -8.91 16.25 8.66
C ARG A 265 -8.57 17.42 9.59
N LYS A 266 -7.82 17.21 10.68
CA LYS A 266 -7.30 18.31 11.52
C LYS A 266 -6.42 19.25 10.70
N CYS A 267 -5.54 18.68 9.86
CA CYS A 267 -4.69 19.46 8.97
C CYS A 267 -5.50 20.31 7.99
N VAL A 268 -6.55 19.74 7.35
CA VAL A 268 -7.43 20.49 6.44
C VAL A 268 -8.13 21.63 7.17
N ALA A 269 -8.72 21.39 8.33
CA ALA A 269 -9.44 22.40 9.09
C ALA A 269 -8.56 23.60 9.47
N GLU A 270 -7.31 23.37 9.83
CA GLU A 270 -6.36 24.47 10.09
C GLU A 270 -5.88 25.15 8.80
N TRP A 271 -5.59 24.37 7.74
CA TRP A 271 -5.16 24.91 6.46
C TRP A 271 -6.21 25.85 5.84
N GLU A 272 -7.47 25.43 5.80
CA GLU A 272 -8.57 26.23 5.26
C GLU A 272 -8.89 27.49 6.10
N SER A 273 -8.64 27.45 7.41
CA SER A 273 -8.94 28.58 8.30
C SER A 273 -7.81 29.58 8.44
N ARG A 274 -6.54 29.15 8.30
CA ARG A 274 -5.36 29.95 8.68
C ARG A 274 -4.23 29.94 7.67
N ASP A 275 -4.37 29.20 6.59
CA ASP A 275 -3.31 28.96 5.58
C ASP A 275 -1.99 28.45 6.20
N ARG A 276 -2.09 27.78 7.33
CA ARG A 276 -0.99 27.12 8.03
C ARG A 276 -1.51 25.99 8.91
N ILE A 277 -0.66 24.98 9.15
CA ILE A 277 -0.97 23.84 10.01
C ILE A 277 -0.02 23.85 11.21
N SER A 278 -0.60 23.88 12.41
CA SER A 278 0.15 23.85 13.66
C SER A 278 0.54 22.42 14.02
N TRP A 279 1.55 22.28 14.87
CA TRP A 279 1.94 20.97 15.39
C TRP A 279 0.91 20.45 16.40
N PHE A 280 0.55 19.17 16.30
CA PHE A 280 -0.29 18.45 17.25
C PHE A 280 0.21 17.02 17.45
N LEU A 281 -0.28 16.34 18.51
CA LEU A 281 0.08 14.94 18.77
C LEU A 281 -0.57 14.02 17.74
N LEU A 282 0.28 13.34 16.95
CA LEU A 282 -0.18 12.43 15.90
C LEU A 282 -0.77 11.14 16.48
N GLY A 283 -1.88 10.70 15.89
CA GLY A 283 -2.53 9.44 16.23
C GLY A 283 -3.21 9.45 17.59
N ALA A 284 -3.63 10.61 18.12
CA ALA A 284 -4.40 10.69 19.36
C ALA A 284 -5.73 9.92 19.26
N ASP A 285 -6.32 9.89 18.06
CA ASP A 285 -7.58 9.19 17.75
C ASP A 285 -7.34 7.86 17.00
N ASP A 286 -6.11 7.37 16.95
CA ASP A 286 -5.75 6.13 16.23
C ASP A 286 -5.95 4.91 17.13
N ILE A 287 -7.20 4.56 17.36
CA ILE A 287 -7.60 3.42 18.19
C ILE A 287 -8.01 2.26 17.28
N SER A 288 -7.28 1.15 17.36
CA SER A 288 -7.67 -0.09 16.67
C SER A 288 -8.80 -0.78 17.44
N ASP A 289 -9.87 -1.12 16.74
CA ASP A 289 -10.95 -1.98 17.23
C ASP A 289 -10.57 -3.47 17.20
N ARG A 290 -9.42 -3.81 16.63
CA ARG A 290 -8.90 -5.18 16.54
C ARG A 290 -7.76 -5.40 17.52
N PHE A 291 -7.85 -6.48 18.27
CA PHE A 291 -6.75 -6.93 19.10
C PHE A 291 -5.65 -7.56 18.22
N LEU A 292 -4.60 -6.81 17.96
CA LEU A 292 -3.40 -7.30 17.30
C LEU A 292 -2.34 -7.59 18.36
N ILE A 293 -1.90 -8.84 18.45
CA ILE A 293 -0.76 -9.19 19.31
C ILE A 293 0.49 -8.57 18.68
N PRO A 294 1.19 -7.64 19.38
CA PRO A 294 2.41 -7.06 18.87
C PRO A 294 3.46 -8.14 18.58
N GLU A 295 4.10 -8.04 17.42
CA GLU A 295 5.24 -8.92 17.07
C GLU A 295 6.59 -8.27 17.46
N LYS A 296 6.57 -7.04 17.96
CA LYS A 296 7.74 -6.36 18.52
C LYS A 296 8.20 -7.08 19.77
N LEU A 297 9.49 -7.34 19.86
CA LEU A 297 10.11 -7.92 21.04
C LEU A 297 10.25 -6.85 22.13
N TYR A 298 9.43 -6.96 23.16
CA TYR A 298 9.53 -6.08 24.33
C TYR A 298 10.45 -6.69 25.39
N GLY A 299 11.32 -5.84 25.97
CA GLY A 299 12.20 -6.24 27.08
C GLY A 299 13.33 -7.21 26.71
N ARG A 300 13.71 -7.26 25.42
CA ARG A 300 14.81 -8.10 24.89
C ARG A 300 15.96 -7.28 24.30
N ASP A 301 16.00 -5.99 24.58
CA ASP A 301 16.99 -5.07 24.02
C ASP A 301 18.43 -5.51 24.35
N ARG A 302 18.63 -6.10 25.54
CA ARG A 302 19.93 -6.59 25.96
C ARG A 302 20.38 -7.80 25.16
N GLU A 303 19.50 -8.76 24.96
CA GLU A 303 19.76 -9.96 24.16
C GLU A 303 20.04 -9.64 22.72
N ILE A 304 19.24 -8.74 22.13
CA ILE A 304 19.42 -8.25 20.76
C ILE A 304 20.78 -7.55 20.62
N LYS A 305 21.12 -6.66 21.55
CA LYS A 305 22.41 -5.98 21.57
C LYS A 305 23.58 -6.96 21.62
N THR A 306 23.49 -7.98 22.46
CA THR A 306 24.54 -9.02 22.56
C THR A 306 24.73 -9.79 21.28
N LEU A 307 23.64 -10.10 20.54
CA LEU A 307 23.71 -10.75 19.23
C LEU A 307 24.35 -9.86 18.18
N LEU A 308 23.97 -8.57 18.13
CA LEU A 308 24.55 -7.61 17.20
C LEU A 308 26.04 -7.39 17.48
N GLU A 309 26.45 -7.26 18.74
CA GLU A 309 27.86 -7.16 19.13
C GLU A 309 28.68 -8.39 18.70
N ALA A 310 28.10 -9.60 18.86
CA ALA A 310 28.75 -10.83 18.40
C ALA A 310 28.88 -10.88 16.85
N PHE A 311 27.88 -10.37 16.14
CA PHE A 311 27.91 -10.26 14.69
C PHE A 311 28.99 -9.26 14.20
N ASP A 312 29.06 -8.08 14.83
CA ASP A 312 30.10 -7.08 14.55
C ASP A 312 31.52 -7.60 14.81
N GLN A 313 31.70 -8.40 15.85
CA GLN A 313 32.98 -9.07 16.13
C GLN A 313 33.38 -10.05 15.01
N VAL A 314 32.42 -10.82 14.47
CA VAL A 314 32.67 -11.72 13.34
C VAL A 314 33.07 -10.95 12.09
N ILE A 315 32.38 -9.83 11.78
CA ILE A 315 32.71 -8.98 10.65
C ILE A 315 34.11 -8.39 10.80
N THR A 316 34.43 -7.87 11.98
CA THR A 316 35.71 -7.18 12.24
C THR A 316 36.90 -8.13 12.32
N SER A 317 36.71 -9.30 12.95
CA SER A 317 37.80 -10.26 13.19
C SER A 317 37.97 -11.31 12.11
N GLY A 318 36.95 -11.52 11.25
CA GLY A 318 36.89 -12.62 10.26
C GLY A 318 36.84 -14.02 10.91
N LYS A 319 36.65 -14.11 12.23
CA LYS A 319 36.61 -15.39 12.96
C LYS A 319 35.17 -15.79 13.27
N PRO A 320 34.79 -17.07 13.07
CA PRO A 320 33.46 -17.53 13.43
C PRO A 320 33.22 -17.43 14.93
N SER A 321 32.01 -17.04 15.33
CA SER A 321 31.55 -17.00 16.71
C SER A 321 30.31 -17.87 16.87
N LEU A 322 30.18 -18.55 18.00
CA LEU A 322 29.00 -19.33 18.36
C LEU A 322 28.26 -18.64 19.50
N VAL A 323 27.01 -18.30 19.27
CA VAL A 323 26.10 -17.75 20.28
C VAL A 323 25.05 -18.82 20.64
N LEU A 324 24.95 -19.16 21.91
CA LEU A 324 23.96 -20.12 22.41
C LEU A 324 22.83 -19.39 23.12
N ILE A 325 21.59 -19.55 22.59
CA ILE A 325 20.38 -19.00 23.19
C ILE A 325 19.63 -20.12 23.91
N SER A 326 19.59 -20.05 25.26
CA SER A 326 18.92 -21.02 26.10
C SER A 326 17.75 -20.41 26.85
N GLY A 327 16.76 -21.21 27.19
CA GLY A 327 15.58 -20.82 27.99
C GLY A 327 14.43 -21.83 27.85
N TYR A 328 13.39 -21.65 28.65
CA TYR A 328 12.21 -22.53 28.64
C TYR A 328 11.46 -22.48 27.33
N SER A 329 10.65 -23.51 27.00
CA SER A 329 9.81 -23.52 25.84
C SER A 329 8.79 -22.35 25.88
N GLY A 330 8.56 -21.69 24.75
CA GLY A 330 7.63 -20.55 24.66
C GLY A 330 8.18 -19.19 25.10
N ILE A 331 9.41 -19.10 25.65
CA ILE A 331 9.99 -17.83 26.15
C ILE A 331 10.42 -16.84 25.01
N GLY A 332 10.22 -17.20 23.74
CA GLY A 332 10.55 -16.33 22.62
C GLY A 332 12.00 -16.43 22.11
N LYS A 333 12.68 -17.57 22.29
CA LYS A 333 14.06 -17.78 21.78
C LYS A 333 14.16 -17.57 20.26
N SER A 334 13.26 -18.20 19.51
CA SER A 334 13.23 -18.05 18.04
C SER A 334 12.92 -16.62 17.61
N SER A 335 12.12 -15.89 18.38
CA SER A 335 11.80 -14.49 18.08
C SER A 335 12.96 -13.52 18.31
N VAL A 336 13.97 -13.92 19.09
CA VAL A 336 15.20 -13.11 19.30
C VAL A 336 16.21 -13.35 18.16
N VAL A 337 16.17 -14.53 17.53
CA VAL A 337 17.11 -14.91 16.45
C VAL A 337 16.62 -14.45 15.09
N ASN A 338 15.31 -14.44 14.91
CA ASN A 338 14.64 -14.03 13.66
C ASN A 338 14.31 -12.53 13.70
#